data_dc01f7bd849f214298d2c7fb8eb49c43
#
_entry.id   dc01f7bd849f214298d2c7fb8eb49c43
#
_cell.length_a   1.000
_cell.length_b   1.000
_cell.length_c   1.000
_cell.angle_alpha   90.00
_cell.angle_beta   90.00
_cell.angle_gamma   90.00
#
_symmetry.space_group_name_H-M   'P 1'
#
loop_
_entity.id
_entity.type
_entity.pdbx_description
1 polymer ?
#
loop_
_entity_poly.entity_id
_entity_poly.type
_entity_poly.pdbx_seq_one_letter_code
_entity_poly.pdbx_strand_id
1 'polypeptide(L)'
;MSISDVKILAFGDPNRNDNAFKVFSYCKSIGAQTKYVTCEENESFATFNHGNIDWRESTNGIHWLVNSAETILLGKSPKSAVGAGMTFGELEGAKMVMVVDVPDNPDDISIIWGFVISRIRQIHVLFITSRALEAISNLEEIPISSVLETIRNRGLVPHVCSYSTEEKKALVEYSTGSISVSTEENIQPLEWLARYICKLPFSGTGEIGIKDACLA
;
A
#
# COMPACT_ATOMS: atom_id res chain seq x y z
N MET A 1 17.09 -12.94 -9.33
CA MET A 1 15.72 -12.44 -9.26
C MET A 1 15.70 -11.10 -9.95
N SER A 2 14.75 -10.86 -10.82
CA SER A 2 14.57 -9.62 -11.60
C SER A 2 13.17 -9.07 -11.33
N ILE A 3 12.88 -7.84 -11.80
CA ILE A 3 11.52 -7.26 -11.65
C ILE A 3 10.45 -8.16 -12.26
N SER A 4 10.77 -8.85 -13.36
CA SER A 4 9.84 -9.80 -14.00
C SER A 4 9.50 -11.05 -13.17
N ASP A 5 10.24 -11.30 -12.11
CA ASP A 5 9.93 -12.38 -11.16
C ASP A 5 9.01 -11.92 -10.02
N VAL A 6 8.84 -10.60 -9.85
CA VAL A 6 7.99 -10.04 -8.78
C VAL A 6 6.52 -10.15 -9.17
N LYS A 7 5.73 -10.73 -8.28
CA LYS A 7 4.30 -10.97 -8.48
C LYS A 7 3.48 -10.04 -7.57
N ILE A 8 2.66 -9.22 -8.19
CA ILE A 8 1.81 -8.21 -7.55
C ILE A 8 0.34 -8.58 -7.73
N LEU A 9 -0.39 -8.65 -6.66
CA LEU A 9 -1.85 -8.69 -6.66
C LEU A 9 -2.38 -7.34 -6.18
N ALA A 10 -3.37 -6.78 -6.84
CA ALA A 10 -4.11 -5.62 -6.34
C ALA A 10 -5.60 -5.91 -6.33
N PHE A 11 -6.32 -5.30 -5.36
CA PHE A 11 -7.77 -5.39 -5.25
C PHE A 11 -8.37 -3.98 -5.23
N GLY A 12 -9.43 -3.79 -6.00
CA GLY A 12 -10.17 -2.53 -6.04
C GLY A 12 -11.20 -2.47 -7.17
N ASP A 13 -11.75 -1.27 -7.40
CA ASP A 13 -12.65 -0.97 -8.50
C ASP A 13 -11.83 -0.38 -9.67
N PRO A 14 -11.64 -1.11 -10.78
CA PRO A 14 -10.84 -0.62 -11.91
C PRO A 14 -11.46 0.61 -12.59
N ASN A 15 -12.78 0.81 -12.45
CA ASN A 15 -13.48 1.95 -13.03
C ASN A 15 -13.19 3.26 -12.29
N ARG A 16 -12.76 3.18 -11.02
CA ARG A 16 -12.43 4.37 -10.21
C ARG A 16 -10.99 4.83 -10.36
N ASN A 17 -10.12 4.03 -10.99
CA ASN A 17 -8.69 4.32 -11.09
C ASN A 17 -8.11 4.68 -9.70
N ASP A 18 -8.46 3.89 -8.69
CA ASP A 18 -8.05 4.09 -7.30
C ASP A 18 -6.52 3.94 -7.12
N ASN A 19 -6.03 4.21 -5.91
CA ASN A 19 -4.60 4.18 -5.64
C ASN A 19 -4.00 2.77 -5.78
N ALA A 20 -4.76 1.70 -5.48
CA ALA A 20 -4.31 0.32 -5.69
C ALA A 20 -4.16 0.00 -7.18
N PHE A 21 -5.13 0.46 -8.03
CA PHE A 21 -5.06 0.30 -9.47
C PHE A 21 -3.89 1.09 -10.08
N LYS A 22 -3.61 2.30 -9.60
CA LYS A 22 -2.45 3.10 -10.06
C LYS A 22 -1.13 2.40 -9.77
N VAL A 23 -0.94 1.92 -8.52
CA VAL A 23 0.26 1.13 -8.15
C VAL A 23 0.39 -0.12 -9.01
N PHE A 24 -0.70 -0.89 -9.18
CA PHE A 24 -0.76 -2.04 -10.08
C PHE A 24 -0.30 -1.69 -11.49
N SER A 25 -0.81 -0.58 -12.06
CA SER A 25 -0.50 -0.14 -13.41
C SER A 25 0.98 0.25 -13.55
N TYR A 26 1.55 0.94 -12.57
CA TYR A 26 2.98 1.24 -12.54
C TYR A 26 3.83 -0.02 -12.40
N CYS A 27 3.47 -0.97 -11.52
CA CYS A 27 4.18 -2.24 -11.42
C CYS A 27 4.19 -3.01 -12.74
N LYS A 28 3.04 -3.01 -13.46
CA LYS A 28 2.93 -3.62 -14.79
C LYS A 28 3.83 -2.93 -15.81
N SER A 29 3.88 -1.60 -15.82
CA SER A 29 4.67 -0.82 -16.78
C SER A 29 6.18 -1.04 -16.62
N ILE A 30 6.66 -1.33 -15.41
CA ILE A 30 8.07 -1.64 -15.15
C ILE A 30 8.42 -3.12 -15.27
N GLY A 31 7.45 -3.96 -15.68
CA GLY A 31 7.68 -5.36 -16.05
C GLY A 31 7.40 -6.39 -14.97
N ALA A 32 6.79 -6.05 -13.84
CA ALA A 32 6.35 -7.01 -12.84
C ALA A 32 5.16 -7.87 -13.35
N GLN A 33 5.03 -9.08 -12.85
CA GLN A 33 3.86 -9.91 -13.07
C GLN A 33 2.70 -9.39 -12.20
N THR A 34 1.60 -9.00 -12.84
CA THR A 34 0.50 -8.35 -12.14
C THR A 34 -0.83 -9.07 -12.35
N LYS A 35 -1.61 -9.24 -11.27
CA LYS A 35 -3.00 -9.72 -11.29
C LYS A 35 -3.87 -8.70 -10.58
N TYR A 36 -5.03 -8.39 -11.15
CA TYR A 36 -6.02 -7.50 -10.53
C TYR A 36 -7.26 -8.29 -10.17
N VAL A 37 -7.75 -8.15 -8.93
CA VAL A 37 -8.97 -8.78 -8.43
C VAL A 37 -10.01 -7.70 -8.21
N THR A 38 -11.22 -7.95 -8.69
CA THR A 38 -12.38 -7.08 -8.55
C THR A 38 -13.65 -7.94 -8.49
N CYS A 39 -14.83 -7.31 -8.45
CA CYS A 39 -16.11 -8.00 -8.62
C CYS A 39 -16.31 -8.45 -10.08
N GLU A 40 -17.32 -9.30 -10.32
CA GLU A 40 -17.72 -9.69 -11.67
C GLU A 40 -18.27 -8.50 -12.46
N GLU A 41 -18.19 -8.55 -13.80
CA GLU A 41 -18.56 -7.43 -14.69
C GLU A 41 -20.00 -6.92 -14.51
N ASN A 42 -20.91 -7.81 -14.09
CA ASN A 42 -22.34 -7.48 -13.93
C ASN A 42 -22.73 -7.13 -12.48
N GLU A 43 -21.76 -7.06 -11.57
CA GLU A 43 -21.98 -6.74 -10.17
C GLU A 43 -21.60 -5.29 -9.86
N SER A 44 -22.33 -4.67 -8.92
CA SER A 44 -21.90 -3.39 -8.35
C SER A 44 -20.79 -3.63 -7.34
N PHE A 45 -19.67 -2.92 -7.49
CA PHE A 45 -18.53 -3.03 -6.57
C PHE A 45 -18.93 -2.74 -5.11
N ALA A 46 -19.91 -1.89 -4.88
CA ALA A 46 -20.39 -1.57 -3.52
C ALA A 46 -21.10 -2.75 -2.82
N THR A 47 -21.71 -3.67 -3.58
CA THR A 47 -22.62 -4.69 -3.04
C THR A 47 -22.38 -6.12 -3.52
N PHE A 48 -21.32 -6.36 -4.30
CA PHE A 48 -20.98 -7.70 -4.82
C PHE A 48 -20.82 -8.73 -3.69
N ASN A 49 -20.97 -10.00 -4.02
CA ASN A 49 -20.70 -11.06 -3.07
C ASN A 49 -19.20 -11.30 -2.90
N HIS A 50 -18.60 -10.69 -1.88
CA HIS A 50 -17.17 -10.83 -1.59
C HIS A 50 -16.72 -12.26 -1.30
N GLY A 51 -17.66 -13.18 -0.96
CA GLY A 51 -17.38 -14.60 -0.80
C GLY A 51 -17.08 -15.33 -2.12
N ASN A 52 -17.43 -14.74 -3.28
CA ASN A 52 -17.12 -15.30 -4.60
C ASN A 52 -15.64 -15.14 -4.98
N ILE A 53 -14.89 -14.27 -4.29
CA ILE A 53 -13.45 -14.11 -4.54
C ILE A 53 -12.68 -15.28 -3.90
N ASP A 54 -12.06 -16.12 -4.74
CA ASP A 54 -11.12 -17.12 -4.25
C ASP A 54 -9.78 -16.44 -3.90
N TRP A 55 -9.72 -15.95 -2.66
CA TRP A 55 -8.52 -15.31 -2.14
C TRP A 55 -7.35 -16.27 -2.03
N ARG A 56 -7.59 -17.54 -1.67
CA ARG A 56 -6.51 -18.53 -1.54
C ARG A 56 -5.79 -18.75 -2.88
N GLU A 57 -6.55 -19.00 -3.94
CA GLU A 57 -5.97 -19.12 -5.28
C GLU A 57 -5.32 -17.81 -5.75
N SER A 58 -5.97 -16.68 -5.46
CA SER A 58 -5.48 -15.37 -5.91
C SER A 58 -4.19 -14.95 -5.24
N THR A 59 -3.97 -15.29 -3.97
CA THR A 59 -2.78 -14.89 -3.20
C THR A 59 -1.66 -15.91 -3.23
N ASN A 60 -1.89 -17.10 -3.79
CA ASN A 60 -0.88 -18.15 -3.87
C ASN A 60 0.34 -17.70 -4.71
N GLY A 61 1.51 -17.73 -4.08
CA GLY A 61 2.79 -17.39 -4.71
C GLY A 61 2.95 -15.91 -5.06
N ILE A 62 2.11 -15.03 -4.53
CA ILE A 62 2.18 -13.58 -4.68
C ILE A 62 3.22 -13.00 -3.71
N HIS A 63 4.02 -12.03 -4.15
CA HIS A 63 4.95 -11.30 -3.28
C HIS A 63 4.23 -10.20 -2.50
N TRP A 64 3.40 -9.42 -3.20
CA TRP A 64 2.71 -8.27 -2.63
C TRP A 64 1.23 -8.25 -2.96
N LEU A 65 0.38 -8.08 -1.95
CA LEU A 65 -1.03 -7.69 -2.12
C LEU A 65 -1.16 -6.19 -1.83
N VAL A 66 -1.56 -5.42 -2.84
CA VAL A 66 -1.73 -3.96 -2.77
C VAL A 66 -3.21 -3.62 -2.57
N ASN A 67 -3.49 -2.86 -1.52
CA ASN A 67 -4.81 -2.32 -1.20
C ASN A 67 -4.74 -0.80 -1.05
N SER A 68 -5.83 -0.11 -1.42
CA SER A 68 -6.08 1.28 -1.03
C SER A 68 -6.99 1.33 0.19
N ALA A 69 -6.64 2.15 1.19
CA ALA A 69 -7.44 2.28 2.39
C ALA A 69 -8.84 2.86 2.11
N GLU A 70 -8.96 3.73 1.11
CA GLU A 70 -10.25 4.32 0.70
C GLU A 70 -11.24 3.31 0.10
N THR A 71 -10.77 2.13 -0.37
CA THR A 71 -11.63 1.08 -0.90
C THR A 71 -12.70 0.64 0.10
N ILE A 72 -12.45 0.74 1.40
CA ILE A 72 -13.41 0.37 2.45
C ILE A 72 -14.63 1.30 2.53
N LEU A 73 -14.52 2.52 2.01
CA LEU A 73 -15.61 3.49 1.97
C LEU A 73 -16.64 3.18 0.89
N LEU A 74 -16.28 2.34 -0.09
CA LEU A 74 -17.13 2.03 -1.24
C LEU A 74 -18.29 1.09 -0.90
N GLY A 75 -18.31 0.50 0.29
CA GLY A 75 -19.39 -0.35 0.75
C GLY A 75 -18.95 -1.45 1.72
N LYS A 76 -19.94 -2.21 2.21
CA LYS A 76 -19.68 -3.34 3.13
C LYS A 76 -18.90 -4.47 2.45
N SER A 77 -19.25 -4.77 1.20
CA SER A 77 -18.58 -5.84 0.43
C SER A 77 -17.12 -5.54 0.14
N PRO A 78 -16.73 -4.37 -0.39
CA PRO A 78 -15.32 -3.99 -0.54
C PRO A 78 -14.55 -4.04 0.78
N LYS A 79 -15.13 -3.50 1.87
CA LYS A 79 -14.51 -3.55 3.19
C LYS A 79 -14.24 -4.98 3.67
N SER A 80 -15.21 -5.88 3.48
CA SER A 80 -15.06 -7.30 3.83
C SER A 80 -14.04 -8.00 2.93
N ALA A 81 -14.05 -7.68 1.62
CA ALA A 81 -13.11 -8.23 0.66
C ALA A 81 -11.66 -7.84 0.98
N VAL A 82 -11.38 -6.56 1.28
CA VAL A 82 -10.05 -6.10 1.73
C VAL A 82 -9.62 -6.89 2.97
N GLY A 83 -10.50 -7.01 3.98
CA GLY A 83 -10.22 -7.77 5.20
C GLY A 83 -9.92 -9.25 4.95
N ALA A 84 -10.69 -9.89 4.07
CA ALA A 84 -10.47 -11.28 3.67
C ALA A 84 -9.15 -11.44 2.89
N GLY A 85 -8.92 -10.57 1.90
CA GLY A 85 -7.68 -10.57 1.12
C GLY A 85 -6.43 -10.44 1.98
N MET A 86 -6.44 -9.53 2.97
CA MET A 86 -5.33 -9.39 3.92
C MET A 86 -5.11 -10.67 4.74
N THR A 87 -6.19 -11.30 5.22
CA THR A 87 -6.09 -12.53 6.03
C THR A 87 -5.58 -13.71 5.21
N PHE A 88 -6.14 -13.94 4.02
CA PHE A 88 -5.68 -15.03 3.15
C PHE A 88 -4.27 -14.78 2.60
N GLY A 89 -3.96 -13.53 2.26
CA GLY A 89 -2.61 -13.17 1.83
C GLY A 89 -1.56 -13.47 2.90
N GLU A 90 -1.83 -13.15 4.16
CA GLU A 90 -0.96 -13.47 5.29
C GLU A 90 -0.78 -15.00 5.43
N LEU A 91 -1.86 -15.79 5.30
CA LEU A 91 -1.81 -17.24 5.37
C LEU A 91 -1.01 -17.89 4.22
N GLU A 92 -1.08 -17.32 3.02
CA GLU A 92 -0.34 -17.78 1.84
C GLU A 92 1.06 -17.14 1.71
N GLY A 93 1.47 -16.30 2.68
CA GLY A 93 2.79 -15.68 2.75
C GLY A 93 2.97 -14.44 1.86
N ALA A 94 1.90 -13.91 1.27
CA ALA A 94 1.93 -12.62 0.58
C ALA A 94 2.10 -11.47 1.58
N LYS A 95 2.95 -10.49 1.24
CA LYS A 95 3.15 -9.29 2.05
C LYS A 95 2.15 -8.22 1.68
N MET A 96 1.61 -7.51 2.70
CA MET A 96 0.58 -6.50 2.50
C MET A 96 1.17 -5.12 2.27
N VAL A 97 0.75 -4.47 1.20
CA VAL A 97 0.97 -3.04 0.93
C VAL A 97 -0.35 -2.32 1.13
N MET A 98 -0.37 -1.31 1.98
CA MET A 98 -1.53 -0.46 2.19
C MET A 98 -1.19 0.97 1.79
N VAL A 99 -1.99 1.54 0.90
CA VAL A 99 -1.88 2.94 0.48
C VAL A 99 -2.94 3.75 1.22
N VAL A 100 -2.52 4.83 1.87
CA VAL A 100 -3.39 5.78 2.55
C VAL A 100 -3.27 7.15 1.89
N ASP A 101 -4.39 7.65 1.40
CA ASP A 101 -4.54 9.03 0.91
C ASP A 101 -5.75 9.68 1.58
N VAL A 102 -5.88 10.99 1.43
CA VAL A 102 -7.07 11.72 1.86
C VAL A 102 -8.23 11.35 0.94
N PRO A 103 -9.35 10.83 1.46
CA PRO A 103 -10.51 10.48 0.63
C PRO A 103 -11.19 11.72 0.06
N ASP A 104 -12.11 11.52 -0.89
CA ASP A 104 -12.90 12.60 -1.53
C ASP A 104 -13.63 13.46 -0.48
N ASN A 105 -14.20 12.83 0.55
CA ASN A 105 -14.67 13.50 1.74
C ASN A 105 -13.60 13.46 2.83
N PRO A 106 -12.90 14.56 3.15
CA PRO A 106 -11.82 14.57 4.13
C PRO A 106 -12.20 14.09 5.53
N ASP A 107 -13.46 14.24 5.95
CA ASP A 107 -13.93 13.79 7.25
C ASP A 107 -13.88 12.26 7.42
N ASP A 108 -13.89 11.52 6.30
CA ASP A 108 -13.81 10.07 6.30
C ASP A 108 -12.38 9.55 6.59
N ILE A 109 -11.38 10.44 6.72
CA ILE A 109 -10.00 10.04 7.08
C ILE A 109 -9.98 9.24 8.39
N SER A 110 -10.81 9.59 9.37
CA SER A 110 -10.93 8.89 10.64
C SER A 110 -11.43 7.45 10.48
N ILE A 111 -12.32 7.21 9.52
CA ILE A 111 -12.89 5.88 9.22
C ILE A 111 -11.83 4.99 8.59
N ILE A 112 -11.14 5.49 7.55
CA ILE A 112 -10.09 4.72 6.88
C ILE A 112 -8.90 4.49 7.80
N TRP A 113 -8.51 5.49 8.58
CA TRP A 113 -7.41 5.39 9.52
C TRP A 113 -7.71 4.39 10.65
N GLY A 114 -8.93 4.41 11.21
CA GLY A 114 -9.38 3.41 12.18
C GLY A 114 -9.31 1.98 11.63
N PHE A 115 -9.67 1.78 10.36
CA PHE A 115 -9.51 0.48 9.69
C PHE A 115 -8.04 0.08 9.56
N VAL A 116 -7.17 0.98 9.10
CA VAL A 116 -5.73 0.74 8.96
C VAL A 116 -5.12 0.36 10.30
N ILE A 117 -5.40 1.12 11.36
CA ILE A 117 -4.91 0.83 12.72
C ILE A 117 -5.40 -0.53 13.23
N SER A 118 -6.65 -0.90 12.97
CA SER A 118 -7.19 -2.21 13.37
C SER A 118 -6.49 -3.40 12.71
N ARG A 119 -5.81 -3.19 11.59
CA ARG A 119 -5.12 -4.18 10.77
C ARG A 119 -3.62 -3.95 10.64
N ILE A 120 -3.08 -3.00 11.40
CA ILE A 120 -1.73 -2.47 11.21
C ILE A 120 -0.64 -3.56 11.25
N ARG A 121 -0.82 -4.60 12.07
CA ARG A 121 0.14 -5.70 12.21
C ARG A 121 0.20 -6.65 11.01
N GLN A 122 -0.82 -6.63 10.15
CA GLN A 122 -0.84 -7.38 8.89
C GLN A 122 -0.14 -6.62 7.76
N ILE A 123 0.15 -5.32 7.94
CA ILE A 123 0.72 -4.46 6.91
C ILE A 123 2.25 -4.55 6.96
N HIS A 124 2.86 -4.80 5.80
CA HIS A 124 4.32 -4.87 5.65
C HIS A 124 4.90 -3.57 5.10
N VAL A 125 4.19 -2.93 4.17
CA VAL A 125 4.51 -1.60 3.65
C VAL A 125 3.28 -0.73 3.80
N LEU A 126 3.35 0.28 4.66
CA LEU A 126 2.34 1.31 4.81
C LEU A 126 2.83 2.57 4.09
N PHE A 127 2.21 2.91 2.97
CA PHE A 127 2.50 4.13 2.25
C PHE A 127 1.45 5.19 2.56
N ILE A 128 1.90 6.36 3.02
CA ILE A 128 1.05 7.48 3.39
C ILE A 128 1.42 8.66 2.50
N THR A 129 0.46 9.18 1.71
CA THR A 129 0.71 10.37 0.90
C THR A 129 0.98 11.59 1.76
N SER A 130 1.65 12.62 1.22
CA SER A 130 1.97 13.84 1.98
C SER A 130 0.70 14.50 2.55
N ARG A 131 -0.40 14.52 1.78
CA ARG A 131 -1.69 15.04 2.26
C ARG A 131 -2.28 14.23 3.41
N ALA A 132 -2.19 12.91 3.31
CA ALA A 132 -2.67 12.02 4.37
C ALA A 132 -1.80 12.09 5.63
N LEU A 133 -0.49 12.36 5.50
CA LEU A 133 0.39 12.60 6.65
C LEU A 133 -0.07 13.81 7.48
N GLU A 134 -0.42 14.91 6.83
CA GLU A 134 -0.95 16.10 7.51
C GLU A 134 -2.28 15.79 8.20
N ALA A 135 -3.19 15.11 7.52
CA ALA A 135 -4.49 14.75 8.07
C ALA A 135 -4.36 13.80 9.28
N ILE A 136 -3.47 12.80 9.21
CA ILE A 136 -3.20 11.86 10.29
C ILE A 136 -2.47 12.56 11.45
N SER A 137 -1.51 13.46 11.17
CA SER A 137 -0.84 14.29 12.17
C SER A 137 -1.85 15.05 13.03
N ASN A 138 -2.84 15.69 12.38
CA ASN A 138 -3.89 16.42 13.07
C ASN A 138 -4.84 15.48 13.85
N LEU A 139 -5.22 14.34 13.25
CA LEU A 139 -6.14 13.37 13.85
C LEU A 139 -5.57 12.70 15.09
N GLU A 140 -4.27 12.39 15.06
CA GLU A 140 -3.56 11.68 16.16
C GLU A 140 -2.87 12.65 17.13
N GLU A 141 -2.93 13.96 16.86
CA GLU A 141 -2.23 15.01 17.63
C GLU A 141 -0.71 14.75 17.75
N ILE A 142 -0.10 14.25 16.66
CA ILE A 142 1.33 13.93 16.58
C ILE A 142 2.02 14.93 15.64
N PRO A 143 3.19 15.48 15.99
CA PRO A 143 3.96 16.31 15.07
C PRO A 143 4.24 15.59 13.75
N ILE A 144 4.04 16.26 12.61
CA ILE A 144 4.20 15.68 11.28
C ILE A 144 5.57 15.01 11.08
N SER A 145 6.61 15.58 11.68
CA SER A 145 7.98 15.06 11.61
C SER A 145 8.19 13.70 12.30
N SER A 146 7.27 13.31 13.19
CA SER A 146 7.36 12.05 13.95
C SER A 146 6.23 11.06 13.63
N VAL A 147 5.32 11.42 12.71
CA VAL A 147 4.16 10.58 12.37
C VAL A 147 4.60 9.20 11.88
N LEU A 148 5.50 9.12 10.90
CA LEU A 148 5.94 7.84 10.33
C LEU A 148 6.58 6.95 11.38
N GLU A 149 7.50 7.49 12.18
CA GLU A 149 8.17 6.77 13.26
C GLU A 149 7.18 6.28 14.32
N THR A 150 6.26 7.15 14.76
CA THR A 150 5.25 6.79 15.75
C THR A 150 4.35 5.66 15.28
N ILE A 151 3.87 5.74 14.02
CA ILE A 151 3.04 4.70 13.42
C ILE A 151 3.82 3.39 13.30
N ARG A 152 5.05 3.46 12.81
CA ARG A 152 5.93 2.31 12.69
C ARG A 152 6.10 1.60 14.04
N ASN A 153 6.40 2.35 15.09
CA ASN A 153 6.63 1.82 16.42
C ASN A 153 5.36 1.24 17.07
N ARG A 154 4.20 1.89 16.87
CA ARG A 154 2.90 1.41 17.37
C ARG A 154 2.49 0.09 16.72
N GLY A 155 2.64 -0.01 15.41
CA GLY A 155 2.20 -1.17 14.61
C GLY A 155 3.27 -2.24 14.43
N LEU A 156 4.53 -1.95 14.72
CA LEU A 156 5.69 -2.76 14.34
C LEU A 156 5.71 -3.05 12.83
N VAL A 157 5.21 -2.09 12.05
CA VAL A 157 5.15 -2.20 10.58
C VAL A 157 6.57 -2.27 10.05
N PRO A 158 6.93 -3.25 9.22
CA PRO A 158 8.28 -3.35 8.68
C PRO A 158 8.75 -2.07 7.96
N HIS A 159 7.88 -1.47 7.13
CA HIS A 159 8.19 -0.23 6.41
C HIS A 159 6.99 0.72 6.45
N VAL A 160 7.16 1.92 7.01
CA VAL A 160 6.21 3.04 6.89
C VAL A 160 6.88 4.12 6.06
N CYS A 161 6.28 4.48 4.94
CA CYS A 161 6.95 5.33 3.96
C CYS A 161 6.02 6.41 3.39
N SER A 162 6.66 7.47 2.93
CA SER A 162 6.03 8.57 2.19
C SER A 162 6.98 9.08 1.12
N TYR A 163 6.43 9.75 0.11
CA TYR A 163 7.19 10.41 -0.93
C TYR A 163 6.66 11.82 -1.17
N SER A 164 7.54 12.81 -1.07
CA SER A 164 7.26 14.21 -1.40
C SER A 164 7.71 14.51 -2.84
N THR A 165 6.75 14.87 -3.69
CA THR A 165 7.04 15.31 -5.07
C THR A 165 7.76 16.66 -5.09
N GLU A 166 7.42 17.56 -4.16
CA GLU A 166 8.01 18.90 -4.08
C GLU A 166 9.49 18.84 -3.72
N GLU A 167 9.83 18.04 -2.70
CA GLU A 167 11.21 17.84 -2.25
C GLU A 167 11.95 16.77 -3.05
N LYS A 168 11.26 16.02 -3.92
CA LYS A 168 11.76 14.81 -4.62
C LYS A 168 12.41 13.84 -3.64
N LYS A 169 11.72 13.55 -2.56
CA LYS A 169 12.31 12.89 -1.41
C LYS A 169 11.44 11.75 -0.91
N ALA A 170 12.05 10.59 -0.76
CA ALA A 170 11.47 9.44 -0.10
C ALA A 170 11.86 9.40 1.38
N LEU A 171 10.89 9.12 2.23
CA LEU A 171 11.07 8.87 3.66
C LEU A 171 10.61 7.46 3.97
N VAL A 172 11.44 6.67 4.63
CA VAL A 172 11.12 5.30 5.03
C VAL A 172 11.57 5.07 6.46
N GLU A 173 10.60 4.82 7.34
CA GLU A 173 10.82 4.31 8.69
C GLU A 173 10.77 2.77 8.66
N TYR A 174 11.79 2.11 9.18
CA TYR A 174 11.90 0.65 9.19
C TYR A 174 12.39 0.13 10.56
N SER A 175 12.58 -1.17 10.68
CA SER A 175 12.77 -1.82 11.99
C SER A 175 13.97 -1.30 12.80
N THR A 176 15.02 -0.82 12.16
CA THR A 176 16.28 -0.42 12.82
C THR A 176 16.69 1.04 12.58
N GLY A 177 15.81 1.84 11.95
CA GLY A 177 16.10 3.25 11.73
C GLY A 177 15.21 3.91 10.69
N SER A 178 15.68 5.02 10.16
CA SER A 178 15.02 5.80 9.12
C SER A 178 15.96 6.07 7.94
N ILE A 179 15.38 6.15 6.76
CA ILE A 179 16.07 6.51 5.52
C ILE A 179 15.37 7.71 4.91
N SER A 180 16.17 8.68 4.51
CA SER A 180 15.73 9.85 3.76
C SER A 180 16.61 9.95 2.50
N VAL A 181 15.98 9.79 1.33
CA VAL A 181 16.69 9.75 0.05
C VAL A 181 16.07 10.73 -0.93
N SER A 182 16.91 11.56 -1.54
CA SER A 182 16.48 12.40 -2.67
C SER A 182 16.56 11.61 -3.97
N THR A 183 15.53 11.71 -4.80
CA THR A 183 15.49 11.13 -6.14
C THR A 183 15.86 12.19 -7.17
N GLU A 184 16.56 11.79 -8.23
CA GLU A 184 16.93 12.72 -9.31
C GLU A 184 15.74 12.98 -10.26
N GLU A 185 14.87 11.98 -10.44
CA GLU A 185 13.71 12.04 -11.31
C GLU A 185 12.51 12.68 -10.62
N ASN A 186 11.67 13.33 -11.43
CA ASN A 186 10.37 13.83 -10.97
C ASN A 186 9.32 12.74 -11.19
N ILE A 187 9.23 11.80 -10.24
CA ILE A 187 8.28 10.68 -10.28
C ILE A 187 7.05 10.95 -9.40
N GLN A 188 5.95 10.32 -9.76
CA GLN A 188 4.74 10.42 -8.94
C GLN A 188 4.86 9.53 -7.68
N PRO A 189 4.22 9.90 -6.55
CA PRO A 189 4.35 9.15 -5.29
C PRO A 189 4.01 7.67 -5.43
N LEU A 190 2.94 7.33 -6.17
CA LEU A 190 2.52 5.93 -6.36
C LEU A 190 3.41 5.17 -7.37
N GLU A 191 4.05 5.88 -8.30
CA GLU A 191 5.08 5.33 -9.16
C GLU A 191 6.33 4.99 -8.36
N TRP A 192 6.76 5.90 -7.47
CA TRP A 192 7.84 5.62 -6.53
C TRP A 192 7.54 4.37 -5.68
N LEU A 193 6.33 4.29 -5.11
CA LEU A 193 5.93 3.10 -4.34
C LEU A 193 6.00 1.82 -5.17
N ALA A 194 5.54 1.85 -6.43
CA ALA A 194 5.59 0.70 -7.32
C ALA A 194 7.02 0.24 -7.58
N ARG A 195 7.93 1.16 -7.88
CA ARG A 195 9.36 0.88 -8.07
C ARG A 195 9.97 0.30 -6.78
N TYR A 196 9.68 0.91 -5.63
CA TYR A 196 10.14 0.49 -4.32
C TYR A 196 9.75 -0.96 -4.00
N ILE A 197 8.46 -1.32 -4.08
CA ILE A 197 7.99 -2.67 -3.76
C ILE A 197 8.44 -3.72 -4.80
N CYS A 198 8.66 -3.32 -6.04
CA CYS A 198 9.22 -4.21 -7.06
C CYS A 198 10.72 -4.47 -6.86
N LYS A 199 11.46 -3.52 -6.31
CA LYS A 199 12.90 -3.65 -6.05
C LYS A 199 13.21 -4.36 -4.73
N LEU A 200 12.43 -4.09 -3.69
CA LEU A 200 12.66 -4.54 -2.32
C LEU A 200 12.88 -6.07 -2.16
N PRO A 201 12.17 -6.99 -2.88
CA PRO A 201 12.36 -8.43 -2.73
C PRO A 201 13.78 -8.93 -3.04
N PHE A 202 14.55 -8.20 -3.82
CA PHE A 202 15.93 -8.60 -4.19
C PHE A 202 17.02 -7.61 -3.76
N SER A 203 16.68 -6.40 -3.32
CA SER A 203 17.63 -5.48 -2.67
C SER A 203 17.90 -5.87 -1.21
N GLY A 204 16.95 -6.55 -0.57
CA GLY A 204 17.01 -6.92 0.84
C GLY A 204 16.39 -5.87 1.76
N THR A 205 16.19 -6.26 3.02
CA THR A 205 15.46 -5.49 4.04
C THR A 205 16.38 -4.75 5.03
N GLY A 206 17.70 -4.81 4.84
CA GLY A 206 18.66 -4.02 5.59
C GLY A 206 18.79 -2.61 5.03
N GLU A 207 19.48 -1.72 5.76
CA GLU A 207 19.63 -0.30 5.41
C GLU A 207 20.09 -0.07 3.95
N ILE A 208 21.11 -0.79 3.51
CA ILE A 208 21.65 -0.67 2.14
C ILE A 208 20.60 -1.09 1.11
N GLY A 209 19.90 -2.21 1.35
CA GLY A 209 18.89 -2.72 0.42
C GLY A 209 17.65 -1.81 0.35
N ILE A 210 17.21 -1.26 1.49
CA ILE A 210 16.11 -0.30 1.52
C ILE A 210 16.50 0.98 0.78
N LYS A 211 17.72 1.49 1.00
CA LYS A 211 18.22 2.66 0.30
C LYS A 211 18.31 2.44 -1.22
N ASP A 212 18.80 1.28 -1.65
CA ASP A 212 18.82 0.88 -3.07
C ASP A 212 17.39 0.80 -3.65
N ALA A 213 16.44 0.26 -2.90
CA ALA A 213 15.04 0.21 -3.32
C ALA A 213 14.38 1.61 -3.41
N CYS A 214 14.77 2.55 -2.55
CA CYS A 214 14.27 3.94 -2.60
C CYS A 214 14.74 4.70 -3.84
N LEU A 215 15.87 4.32 -4.43
CA LEU A 215 16.47 4.94 -5.62
C LEU A 215 16.08 4.27 -6.95
N ALA A 216 15.18 3.29 -6.91
CA ALA A 216 14.78 2.47 -8.07
C ALA A 216 13.95 3.24 -9.11
#